data_b9e99cfdf2bad7e4bfdfc5534d5336f8
#
_entry.id   b9e99cfdf2bad7e4bfdfc5534d5336f8
#
_cell.length_a   1.000
_cell.length_b   1.000
_cell.length_c   1.000
_cell.angle_alpha   90.00
_cell.angle_beta   90.00
_cell.angle_gamma   90.00
#
_symmetry.space_group_name_H-M   'P 1'
#
loop_
_entity.id
_entity.type
_entity.pdbx_description
1 polymer ?
#
loop_
_entity_poly.entity_id
_entity_poly.type
_entity_poly.pdbx_seq_one_letter_code
_entity_poly.pdbx_strand_id
1 'polypeptide(L)'
;YDYSGMRLRAEPGASLRADFTEQEGFELSGDIVTPWRVTIIARDLDALVNTDIITSLNPAPDPELFADTSWIVPGRSLWSWWSGIDGGFMTLEGEKRVIDTAASLGIEYSTVDDGWEERPDKWKFLHELAGYAQSRGVGLFVWRHWEKLNDPADDYRQMRGFLDSVAAVGIKGVKVDFMNGEGIRQIDFNTHLLKNAARRRLLVNPHGCQKPTGEIRTYPNEITREGVRGIELNRITANYEKRMRDEGRTPDPDRYVPGDENQNIPASHNAALPFTRGVLGAADYTPVAFTMPGGTTAAHQLAFALLLDSPLLTIAENPFVLSGDERYRPALDIIRRLPTVWDETVVLPQSEIGRLAVIARRKGGTWYIAGVNTAPAAVTVSYTHLRAHETEADL
;
A
#
# COMPACT_ATOMS: atom_id res chain seq x y z
N TYR A 1 -5.28 -2.24 10.18
CA TYR A 1 -5.86 -1.14 10.92
C TYR A 1 -7.33 -0.98 10.54
N ASP A 2 -8.21 -0.72 11.51
CA ASP A 2 -9.64 -0.50 11.30
C ASP A 2 -9.97 0.96 11.63
N TYR A 3 -9.78 1.81 10.65
CA TYR A 3 -10.06 3.24 10.75
C TYR A 3 -11.43 3.62 10.15
N SER A 4 -12.32 2.64 9.98
CA SER A 4 -13.66 2.89 9.42
C SER A 4 -14.49 3.75 10.36
N GLY A 5 -15.10 4.80 9.84
CA GLY A 5 -16.07 5.62 10.57
C GLY A 5 -17.41 4.90 10.83
N MET A 6 -17.63 3.76 10.15
CA MET A 6 -18.84 2.96 10.27
C MET A 6 -18.55 1.49 10.05
N ARG A 7 -19.24 0.63 10.81
CA ARG A 7 -19.27 -0.83 10.58
C ARG A 7 -20.68 -1.26 10.21
N LEU A 8 -20.77 -2.32 9.40
CA LEU A 8 -22.04 -2.96 9.11
C LEU A 8 -22.21 -4.17 10.03
N ARG A 9 -23.34 -4.23 10.71
CA ARG A 9 -23.74 -5.35 11.55
C ARG A 9 -24.91 -6.07 10.87
N ALA A 10 -24.80 -7.41 10.75
CA ALA A 10 -25.91 -8.23 10.30
C ALA A 10 -27.02 -8.27 11.37
N GLU A 11 -28.26 -8.12 10.92
CA GLU A 11 -29.45 -8.21 11.76
C GLU A 11 -30.43 -9.26 11.20
N PRO A 12 -31.39 -9.74 12.01
CA PRO A 12 -32.44 -10.66 11.54
C PRO A 12 -33.19 -10.13 10.32
N GLY A 13 -33.58 -11.01 9.42
CA GLY A 13 -34.33 -10.64 8.22
C GLY A 13 -33.45 -10.19 7.05
N ALA A 14 -32.16 -10.62 7.02
CA ALA A 14 -31.19 -10.29 5.98
C ALA A 14 -30.97 -8.77 5.80
N SER A 15 -31.06 -8.04 6.89
CA SER A 15 -30.78 -6.60 6.93
C SER A 15 -29.40 -6.31 7.48
N LEU A 16 -28.85 -5.13 7.12
CA LEU A 16 -27.60 -4.61 7.65
C LEU A 16 -27.88 -3.29 8.37
N ARG A 17 -27.36 -3.17 9.57
CA ARG A 17 -27.38 -1.94 10.35
C ARG A 17 -26.01 -1.27 10.32
N ALA A 18 -26.01 0.04 10.14
CA ALA A 18 -24.82 0.85 10.29
C ALA A 18 -24.56 1.14 11.77
N ASP A 19 -23.38 0.78 12.24
CA ASP A 19 -22.84 1.14 13.56
C ASP A 19 -21.75 2.19 13.33
N PHE A 20 -22.01 3.43 13.73
CA PHE A 20 -21.06 4.52 13.63
C PHE A 20 -20.06 4.49 14.80
N THR A 21 -18.81 4.81 14.54
CA THR A 21 -17.79 4.94 15.58
C THR A 21 -18.00 6.20 16.41
N GLU A 22 -18.50 7.27 15.79
CA GLU A 22 -18.91 8.51 16.47
C GLU A 22 -20.36 8.39 16.94
N GLN A 23 -20.58 8.43 18.24
CA GLN A 23 -21.91 8.26 18.85
C GLN A 23 -22.66 9.58 19.07
N GLU A 24 -21.95 10.70 19.08
CA GLU A 24 -22.52 12.02 19.37
C GLU A 24 -23.29 12.62 18.20
N GLY A 25 -23.14 12.05 17.01
CA GLY A 25 -23.72 12.58 15.79
C GLY A 25 -23.04 13.85 15.30
N PHE A 26 -23.67 14.54 14.36
CA PHE A 26 -23.16 15.79 13.78
C PHE A 26 -24.32 16.69 13.36
N GLU A 27 -24.06 17.97 13.34
CA GLU A 27 -25.02 18.97 12.85
C GLU A 27 -24.61 19.43 11.45
N LEU A 28 -25.57 19.48 10.54
CA LEU A 28 -25.41 20.04 9.20
C LEU A 28 -26.35 21.22 9.01
N SER A 29 -25.88 22.26 8.32
CA SER A 29 -26.68 23.40 7.89
C SER A 29 -26.66 23.49 6.37
N GLY A 30 -27.81 23.80 5.78
CA GLY A 30 -27.98 23.89 4.32
C GLY A 30 -28.36 22.55 3.69
N ASP A 31 -28.07 22.41 2.39
CA ASP A 31 -28.37 21.20 1.63
C ASP A 31 -27.47 20.04 2.07
N ILE A 32 -28.09 18.88 2.27
CA ILE A 32 -27.37 17.67 2.70
C ILE A 32 -27.16 16.76 1.50
N VAL A 33 -25.88 16.48 1.19
CA VAL A 33 -25.51 15.46 0.22
C VAL A 33 -24.85 14.29 0.98
N THR A 34 -25.52 13.15 0.99
CA THR A 34 -24.98 11.94 1.63
C THR A 34 -24.00 11.23 0.71
N PRO A 35 -22.99 10.53 1.26
CA PRO A 35 -22.14 9.67 0.46
C PRO A 35 -22.92 8.50 -0.16
N TRP A 36 -22.40 7.95 -1.23
CA TRP A 36 -22.94 6.75 -1.84
C TRP A 36 -22.89 5.57 -0.88
N ARG A 37 -23.98 4.81 -0.86
CA ARG A 37 -24.04 3.48 -0.24
C ARG A 37 -24.02 2.46 -1.35
N VAL A 38 -22.95 1.63 -1.40
CA VAL A 38 -22.70 0.74 -2.51
C VAL A 38 -22.82 -0.70 -2.04
N THR A 39 -23.56 -1.52 -2.79
CA THR A 39 -23.60 -2.97 -2.67
C THR A 39 -23.17 -3.54 -4.00
N ILE A 40 -22.06 -4.29 -4.01
CA ILE A 40 -21.55 -4.95 -5.20
C ILE A 40 -22.07 -6.39 -5.21
N ILE A 41 -22.79 -6.76 -6.27
CA ILE A 41 -23.24 -8.13 -6.51
C ILE A 41 -22.54 -8.61 -7.77
N ALA A 42 -21.68 -9.60 -7.63
CA ALA A 42 -20.89 -10.17 -8.72
C ALA A 42 -21.29 -11.65 -8.92
N ARG A 43 -21.20 -12.14 -10.16
CA ARG A 43 -21.50 -13.55 -10.50
C ARG A 43 -20.46 -14.53 -9.94
N ASP A 44 -19.23 -14.06 -9.79
CA ASP A 44 -18.07 -14.83 -9.31
C ASP A 44 -16.99 -13.88 -8.75
N LEU A 45 -15.89 -14.42 -8.23
CA LEU A 45 -14.79 -13.65 -7.69
C LEU A 45 -14.00 -12.88 -8.77
N ASP A 46 -13.99 -13.37 -10.01
CA ASP A 46 -13.35 -12.68 -11.11
C ASP A 46 -14.10 -11.38 -11.45
N ALA A 47 -15.41 -11.47 -11.60
CA ALA A 47 -16.25 -10.28 -11.80
C ALA A 47 -16.22 -9.31 -10.60
N LEU A 48 -16.01 -9.82 -9.37
CA LEU A 48 -15.87 -9.00 -8.17
C LEU A 48 -14.58 -8.20 -8.18
N VAL A 49 -13.45 -8.85 -8.47
CA VAL A 49 -12.12 -8.19 -8.46
C VAL A 49 -11.97 -7.19 -9.60
N ASN A 50 -12.58 -7.47 -10.74
CA ASN A 50 -12.52 -6.61 -11.93
C ASN A 50 -13.62 -5.53 -11.98
N THR A 51 -14.33 -5.28 -10.88
CA THR A 51 -15.35 -4.23 -10.84
C THR A 51 -14.74 -2.84 -10.84
N ASP A 52 -15.34 -1.92 -11.58
CA ASP A 52 -15.00 -0.49 -11.58
C ASP A 52 -16.06 0.39 -10.89
N ILE A 53 -17.04 -0.23 -10.23
CA ILE A 53 -18.18 0.47 -9.62
C ILE A 53 -17.71 1.58 -8.67
N ILE A 54 -16.75 1.28 -7.79
CA ILE A 54 -16.28 2.24 -6.77
C ILE A 54 -15.60 3.45 -7.43
N THR A 55 -14.69 3.21 -8.37
CA THR A 55 -14.01 4.29 -9.10
C THR A 55 -14.98 5.09 -9.97
N SER A 56 -15.96 4.42 -10.60
CA SER A 56 -16.94 5.05 -11.48
C SER A 56 -17.90 6.01 -10.77
N LEU A 57 -18.04 5.93 -9.45
CA LEU A 57 -18.83 6.87 -8.63
C LEU A 57 -18.08 8.17 -8.33
N ASN A 58 -16.81 8.25 -8.64
CA ASN A 58 -15.99 9.44 -8.40
C ASN A 58 -15.91 10.32 -9.64
N PRO A 59 -15.76 11.66 -9.47
CA PRO A 59 -15.57 12.58 -10.58
C PRO A 59 -14.36 12.24 -11.45
N ALA A 60 -14.39 12.66 -12.72
CA ALA A 60 -13.22 12.62 -13.57
C ALA A 60 -12.08 13.50 -13.00
N PRO A 61 -10.81 13.22 -13.38
CA PRO A 61 -9.69 14.06 -13.00
C PRO A 61 -9.89 15.51 -13.46
N ASP A 62 -9.44 16.46 -12.63
CA ASP A 62 -9.41 17.88 -13.01
C ASP A 62 -8.43 18.08 -14.18
N PRO A 63 -8.89 18.53 -15.35
CA PRO A 63 -8.04 18.71 -16.51
C PRO A 63 -6.97 19.79 -16.33
N GLU A 64 -7.13 20.74 -15.41
CA GLU A 64 -6.09 21.72 -15.10
C GLU A 64 -4.92 21.10 -14.34
N LEU A 65 -5.19 20.10 -13.51
CA LEU A 65 -4.18 19.40 -12.72
C LEU A 65 -3.54 18.23 -13.47
N PHE A 66 -4.32 17.57 -14.32
CA PHE A 66 -3.95 16.29 -14.93
C PHE A 66 -3.97 16.30 -16.46
N ALA A 67 -3.83 17.47 -17.11
CA ALA A 67 -3.63 17.55 -18.56
C ALA A 67 -2.39 16.78 -19.03
N ASP A 68 -1.34 16.77 -18.21
CA ASP A 68 -0.14 15.95 -18.37
C ASP A 68 0.00 15.02 -17.16
N THR A 69 -0.10 13.72 -17.41
CA THR A 69 0.06 12.66 -16.39
C THR A 69 1.37 11.89 -16.51
N SER A 70 2.27 12.30 -17.39
CA SER A 70 3.54 11.60 -17.67
C SER A 70 4.46 11.50 -16.44
N TRP A 71 4.27 12.36 -15.44
CA TRP A 71 4.98 12.34 -14.17
C TRP A 71 4.45 11.32 -13.16
N ILE A 72 3.26 10.76 -13.40
CA ILE A 72 2.67 9.69 -12.58
C ILE A 72 3.24 8.37 -13.08
N VAL A 73 4.35 7.97 -12.48
CA VAL A 73 5.08 6.77 -12.89
C VAL A 73 4.93 5.69 -11.83
N PRO A 74 4.21 4.59 -12.12
CA PRO A 74 4.17 3.42 -11.25
C PRO A 74 5.53 2.74 -11.11
N GLY A 75 5.75 2.06 -9.99
CA GLY A 75 7.02 1.37 -9.78
C GLY A 75 7.09 0.64 -8.44
N ARG A 76 8.24 0.03 -8.19
CA ARG A 76 8.58 -0.63 -6.91
C ARG A 76 9.41 0.31 -6.07
N SER A 77 9.27 0.20 -4.75
CA SER A 77 10.04 0.98 -3.79
C SER A 77 10.74 0.08 -2.79
N LEU A 78 12.02 0.30 -2.54
CA LEU A 78 12.65 -0.19 -1.31
C LEU A 78 12.31 0.74 -0.16
N TRP A 79 12.24 0.19 1.04
CA TRP A 79 11.79 0.91 2.21
C TRP A 79 12.73 0.66 3.39
N SER A 80 13.27 1.73 3.94
CA SER A 80 14.29 1.62 5.00
C SER A 80 13.72 1.37 6.40
N TRP A 81 12.44 1.69 6.65
CA TRP A 81 11.83 1.56 7.99
C TRP A 81 11.83 0.13 8.51
N TRP A 82 11.43 -0.84 7.68
CA TRP A 82 11.32 -2.24 8.08
C TRP A 82 12.59 -2.79 8.71
N SER A 83 13.73 -2.43 8.18
CA SER A 83 15.04 -2.88 8.61
C SER A 83 15.84 -1.81 9.36
N GLY A 84 15.40 -0.55 9.31
CA GLY A 84 16.13 0.59 9.82
C GLY A 84 16.05 0.78 11.33
N ILE A 85 14.99 0.30 11.97
CA ILE A 85 14.79 0.45 13.42
C ILE A 85 15.96 -0.16 14.21
N ASP A 86 16.49 -1.29 13.77
CA ASP A 86 17.64 -1.96 14.41
C ASP A 86 18.98 -1.68 13.72
N GLY A 87 18.98 -1.08 12.52
CA GLY A 87 20.16 -0.99 11.64
C GLY A 87 20.73 0.41 11.44
N GLY A 88 20.09 1.45 11.96
CA GLY A 88 20.59 2.83 11.87
C GLY A 88 20.69 3.35 10.43
N PHE A 89 19.75 2.98 9.55
CA PHE A 89 19.77 3.41 8.14
C PHE A 89 19.47 4.88 7.95
N MET A 90 18.82 5.56 8.90
CA MET A 90 18.54 7.00 8.81
C MET A 90 19.83 7.85 8.93
N THR A 91 20.84 7.41 8.24
CA THR A 91 22.09 8.14 7.98
C THR A 91 22.23 8.36 6.49
N LEU A 92 22.97 9.38 6.09
CA LEU A 92 23.18 9.66 4.67
C LEU A 92 23.79 8.46 3.93
N GLU A 93 24.77 7.82 4.53
CA GLU A 93 25.43 6.64 3.94
C GLU A 93 24.51 5.40 3.96
N GLY A 94 23.69 5.23 4.99
CA GLY A 94 22.70 4.16 5.06
C GLY A 94 21.69 4.26 3.93
N GLU A 95 21.06 5.44 3.76
CA GLU A 95 20.08 5.68 2.70
C GLU A 95 20.71 5.62 1.30
N LYS A 96 21.94 6.11 1.09
CA LYS A 96 22.68 5.94 -0.17
C LYS A 96 22.86 4.46 -0.53
N ARG A 97 23.17 3.60 0.44
CA ARG A 97 23.28 2.16 0.21
C ARG A 97 21.95 1.51 -0.17
N VAL A 98 20.83 1.98 0.41
CA VAL A 98 19.48 1.52 0.01
C VAL A 98 19.20 1.92 -1.43
N ILE A 99 19.53 3.15 -1.81
CA ILE A 99 19.40 3.66 -3.18
C ILE A 99 20.26 2.86 -4.16
N ASP A 100 21.52 2.56 -3.81
CA ASP A 100 22.40 1.74 -4.65
C ASP A 100 21.83 0.33 -4.85
N THR A 101 21.24 -0.24 -3.81
CA THR A 101 20.57 -1.53 -3.90
C THR A 101 19.34 -1.45 -4.81
N ALA A 102 18.50 -0.41 -4.68
CA ALA A 102 17.36 -0.19 -5.57
C ALA A 102 17.82 -0.10 -7.03
N ALA A 103 18.82 0.72 -7.32
CA ALA A 103 19.40 0.85 -8.67
C ALA A 103 19.93 -0.48 -9.21
N SER A 104 20.66 -1.28 -8.39
CA SER A 104 21.21 -2.58 -8.79
C SER A 104 20.14 -3.63 -9.10
N LEU A 105 18.97 -3.50 -8.47
CA LEU A 105 17.81 -4.38 -8.67
C LEU A 105 16.87 -3.88 -9.77
N GLY A 106 17.09 -2.68 -10.32
CA GLY A 106 16.19 -2.04 -11.28
C GLY A 106 14.87 -1.62 -10.64
N ILE A 107 14.90 -1.24 -9.35
CA ILE A 107 13.75 -0.75 -8.58
C ILE A 107 13.68 0.77 -8.71
N GLU A 108 12.50 1.28 -8.99
CA GLU A 108 12.27 2.65 -9.43
C GLU A 108 12.40 3.68 -8.31
N TYR A 109 12.10 3.27 -7.05
CA TYR A 109 12.00 4.20 -5.92
C TYR A 109 12.70 3.69 -4.66
N SER A 110 12.98 4.63 -3.75
CA SER A 110 13.33 4.37 -2.36
C SER A 110 12.51 5.30 -1.46
N THR A 111 11.97 4.77 -0.35
CA THR A 111 11.19 5.53 0.62
C THR A 111 12.01 5.80 1.87
N VAL A 112 12.32 7.08 2.12
CA VAL A 112 12.93 7.59 3.35
C VAL A 112 11.81 7.78 4.37
N ASP A 113 11.79 6.96 5.39
CA ASP A 113 10.70 6.92 6.37
C ASP A 113 10.95 7.83 7.59
N ASP A 114 10.23 7.64 8.68
CA ASP A 114 10.33 8.40 9.92
C ASP A 114 11.77 8.53 10.43
N GLY A 115 12.09 9.66 11.06
CA GLY A 115 13.41 9.97 11.63
C GLY A 115 14.25 10.98 10.83
N TRP A 116 13.95 11.24 9.57
CA TRP A 116 14.69 12.27 8.81
C TRP A 116 14.38 13.70 9.29
N GLU A 117 13.18 13.93 9.83
CA GLU A 117 12.72 15.25 10.27
C GLU A 117 13.37 15.73 11.55
N GLU A 118 13.82 14.84 12.40
CA GLU A 118 14.51 15.10 13.66
C GLU A 118 15.95 15.55 13.43
N ARG A 119 16.47 15.38 12.22
CA ARG A 119 17.82 15.81 11.87
C ARG A 119 17.91 17.33 11.87
N PRO A 120 18.96 17.92 12.48
CA PRO A 120 19.18 19.38 12.43
C PRO A 120 19.47 19.88 11.01
N ASP A 121 19.99 19.01 10.14
CA ASP A 121 20.37 19.30 8.75
C ASP A 121 19.39 18.72 7.72
N LYS A 122 18.15 18.41 8.12
CA LYS A 122 17.16 17.63 7.37
C LYS A 122 16.99 18.02 5.88
N TRP A 123 16.91 19.30 5.57
CA TRP A 123 16.75 19.75 4.18
C TRP A 123 18.03 19.58 3.35
N LYS A 124 19.21 19.79 3.97
CA LYS A 124 20.48 19.49 3.34
C LYS A 124 20.64 18.01 3.08
N PHE A 125 20.28 17.19 4.07
CA PHE A 125 20.25 15.73 3.96
C PHE A 125 19.35 15.27 2.79
N LEU A 126 18.10 15.75 2.71
CA LEU A 126 17.19 15.38 1.62
C LEU A 126 17.70 15.88 0.25
N HIS A 127 18.25 17.09 0.18
CA HIS A 127 18.80 17.62 -1.06
C HIS A 127 19.96 16.78 -1.59
N GLU A 128 20.89 16.41 -0.72
CA GLU A 128 22.03 15.57 -1.08
C GLU A 128 21.57 14.17 -1.49
N LEU A 129 20.63 13.61 -0.73
CA LEU A 129 20.10 12.28 -1.01
C LEU A 129 19.30 12.24 -2.32
N ALA A 130 18.47 13.26 -2.61
CA ALA A 130 17.72 13.35 -3.86
C ALA A 130 18.64 13.50 -5.08
N GLY A 131 19.69 14.31 -4.99
CA GLY A 131 20.70 14.42 -6.04
C GLY A 131 21.44 13.10 -6.27
N TYR A 132 21.76 12.39 -5.19
CA TYR A 132 22.37 11.07 -5.28
C TYR A 132 21.43 10.05 -5.95
N ALA A 133 20.18 9.96 -5.50
CA ALA A 133 19.18 9.06 -6.06
C ALA A 133 18.95 9.32 -7.55
N GLN A 134 18.82 10.59 -7.94
CA GLN A 134 18.70 10.99 -9.34
C GLN A 134 19.90 10.51 -10.17
N SER A 135 21.13 10.60 -9.64
CA SER A 135 22.33 10.11 -10.34
C SER A 135 22.34 8.61 -10.54
N ARG A 136 21.53 7.87 -9.77
CA ARG A 136 21.35 6.41 -9.85
C ARG A 136 20.10 6.01 -10.63
N GLY A 137 19.31 6.97 -11.10
CA GLY A 137 18.03 6.70 -11.78
C GLY A 137 16.91 6.26 -10.83
N VAL A 138 17.02 6.56 -9.52
CA VAL A 138 16.05 6.18 -8.48
C VAL A 138 15.32 7.44 -8.02
N GLY A 139 13.97 7.35 -7.95
CA GLY A 139 13.14 8.40 -7.34
C GLY A 139 13.05 8.23 -5.82
N LEU A 140 12.79 9.32 -5.09
CA LEU A 140 12.60 9.25 -3.65
C LEU A 140 11.18 9.59 -3.24
N PHE A 141 10.67 8.86 -2.26
CA PHE A 141 9.54 9.23 -1.43
C PHE A 141 10.06 9.62 -0.05
N VAL A 142 9.34 10.56 0.62
CA VAL A 142 9.62 10.93 2.01
C VAL A 142 8.39 10.81 2.86
N TRP A 143 8.58 10.32 4.08
CA TRP A 143 7.54 10.17 5.08
C TRP A 143 7.25 11.50 5.79
N ARG A 144 5.99 11.68 6.21
CA ARG A 144 5.56 12.82 7.03
C ARG A 144 4.38 12.44 7.91
N HIS A 145 4.42 12.82 9.19
CA HIS A 145 3.28 12.72 10.08
C HIS A 145 2.19 13.73 9.67
N TRP A 146 0.94 13.28 9.49
CA TRP A 146 -0.16 14.11 8.99
C TRP A 146 -0.47 15.33 9.86
N GLU A 147 -0.38 15.22 11.20
CA GLU A 147 -0.67 16.33 12.10
C GLU A 147 0.25 17.54 11.89
N LYS A 148 1.46 17.32 11.41
CA LYS A 148 2.40 18.40 11.07
C LYS A 148 2.00 19.15 9.78
N LEU A 149 0.99 18.65 9.07
CA LEU A 149 0.47 19.23 7.83
C LEU A 149 -1.00 19.63 7.96
N ASN A 150 -1.70 19.13 8.98
CA ASN A 150 -3.13 19.26 9.14
C ASN A 150 -3.49 20.54 9.92
N ASP A 151 -3.20 21.67 9.33
CA ASP A 151 -3.65 22.97 9.76
C ASP A 151 -4.43 23.64 8.61
N PRO A 152 -5.78 23.69 8.69
CA PRO A 152 -6.61 24.26 7.62
C PRO A 152 -6.47 25.79 7.49
N ALA A 153 -5.78 26.47 8.43
CA ALA A 153 -5.56 27.90 8.35
C ALA A 153 -4.83 28.29 7.05
N ASP A 154 -5.26 29.40 6.47
CA ASP A 154 -4.72 29.90 5.20
C ASP A 154 -4.68 28.84 4.10
N ASP A 155 -5.72 28.04 3.96
CA ASP A 155 -5.84 26.98 2.97
C ASP A 155 -4.65 25.98 3.05
N TYR A 156 -4.42 25.43 4.23
CA TYR A 156 -3.31 24.48 4.50
C TYR A 156 -1.92 25.03 4.15
N ARG A 157 -1.61 26.24 4.56
CA ARG A 157 -0.32 26.88 4.26
C ARG A 157 0.89 26.03 4.66
N GLN A 158 0.84 25.33 5.81
CA GLN A 158 1.93 24.48 6.27
C GLN A 158 2.16 23.30 5.32
N MET A 159 1.09 22.64 4.90
CA MET A 159 1.13 21.56 3.90
C MET A 159 1.74 22.07 2.59
N ARG A 160 1.25 23.20 2.06
CA ARG A 160 1.76 23.76 0.80
C ARG A 160 3.23 24.08 0.89
N GLY A 161 3.69 24.73 1.97
CA GLY A 161 5.10 25.04 2.18
C GLY A 161 5.99 23.80 2.29
N PHE A 162 5.50 22.74 2.93
CA PHE A 162 6.20 21.47 2.97
C PHE A 162 6.30 20.85 1.57
N LEU A 163 5.20 20.76 0.84
CA LEU A 163 5.18 20.19 -0.51
C LEU A 163 6.03 21.01 -1.50
N ASP A 164 6.08 22.34 -1.36
CA ASP A 164 6.98 23.20 -2.14
C ASP A 164 8.45 22.86 -1.88
N SER A 165 8.81 22.67 -0.61
CA SER A 165 10.17 22.31 -0.21
C SER A 165 10.57 20.93 -0.71
N VAL A 166 9.67 19.96 -0.61
CA VAL A 166 9.87 18.57 -1.09
C VAL A 166 10.06 18.54 -2.61
N ALA A 167 9.21 19.26 -3.35
CA ALA A 167 9.33 19.35 -4.81
C ALA A 167 10.63 20.07 -5.23
N ALA A 168 11.01 21.14 -4.54
CA ALA A 168 12.22 21.91 -4.84
C ALA A 168 13.51 21.09 -4.70
N VAL A 169 13.56 20.13 -3.80
CA VAL A 169 14.72 19.22 -3.66
C VAL A 169 14.68 18.02 -4.60
N GLY A 170 13.62 17.87 -5.40
CA GLY A 170 13.53 16.82 -6.44
C GLY A 170 12.91 15.49 -5.97
N ILE A 171 12.27 15.46 -4.82
CA ILE A 171 11.51 14.30 -4.33
C ILE A 171 10.33 14.01 -5.27
N LYS A 172 9.97 12.74 -5.44
CA LYS A 172 8.94 12.29 -6.37
C LYS A 172 7.57 12.06 -5.72
N GLY A 173 7.55 11.80 -4.41
CA GLY A 173 6.31 11.58 -3.71
C GLY A 173 6.44 11.67 -2.20
N VAL A 174 5.30 11.65 -1.53
CA VAL A 174 5.19 11.71 -0.08
C VAL A 174 4.38 10.54 0.47
N LYS A 175 4.87 9.92 1.54
CA LYS A 175 4.13 9.00 2.39
C LYS A 175 3.63 9.80 3.58
N VAL A 176 2.32 10.04 3.67
CA VAL A 176 1.72 10.81 4.77
C VAL A 176 0.95 9.87 5.69
N ASP A 177 1.29 9.87 6.97
CA ASP A 177 0.97 8.78 7.88
C ASP A 177 0.27 9.24 9.16
N PHE A 178 -0.37 8.27 9.86
CA PHE A 178 -1.06 8.41 11.13
C PHE A 178 -2.32 9.28 11.12
N MET A 179 -3.08 9.27 10.01
CA MET A 179 -4.40 9.93 9.97
C MET A 179 -5.41 9.28 10.92
N ASN A 180 -5.31 7.97 11.13
CA ASN A 180 -5.97 7.16 12.15
C ASN A 180 -7.50 7.38 12.25
N GLY A 181 -8.17 7.59 11.13
CA GLY A 181 -9.61 7.80 11.12
C GLY A 181 -10.22 8.00 9.75
N GLU A 182 -11.55 8.04 9.71
CA GLU A 182 -12.38 8.27 8.52
C GLU A 182 -13.40 9.41 8.78
N GLY A 183 -13.07 10.31 9.69
CA GLY A 183 -13.88 11.49 9.98
C GLY A 183 -13.72 12.57 8.91
N ILE A 184 -14.59 13.60 8.97
CA ILE A 184 -14.58 14.72 8.01
C ILE A 184 -13.21 15.40 7.93
N ARG A 185 -12.54 15.55 9.09
CA ARG A 185 -11.22 16.17 9.18
C ARG A 185 -10.17 15.42 8.36
N GLN A 186 -10.17 14.07 8.39
CA GLN A 186 -9.24 13.24 7.63
C GLN A 186 -9.56 13.25 6.14
N ILE A 187 -10.84 13.24 5.78
CA ILE A 187 -11.29 13.27 4.39
C ILE A 187 -10.93 14.61 3.73
N ASP A 188 -11.22 15.72 4.42
CA ASP A 188 -10.87 17.06 3.94
C ASP A 188 -9.36 17.23 3.78
N PHE A 189 -8.59 16.81 4.79
CA PHE A 189 -7.13 16.82 4.73
C PHE A 189 -6.61 16.03 3.53
N ASN A 190 -7.07 14.79 3.34
CA ASN A 190 -6.63 13.94 2.24
C ASN A 190 -6.93 14.57 0.88
N THR A 191 -8.12 15.15 0.72
CA THR A 191 -8.50 15.85 -0.51
C THR A 191 -7.57 17.04 -0.81
N HIS A 192 -7.24 17.83 0.21
CA HIS A 192 -6.31 18.96 0.06
C HIS A 192 -4.88 18.49 -0.20
N LEU A 193 -4.44 17.41 0.45
CA LEU A 193 -3.14 16.80 0.22
C LEU A 193 -2.99 16.37 -1.24
N LEU A 194 -3.92 15.58 -1.76
CA LEU A 194 -3.90 15.06 -3.12
C LEU A 194 -3.88 16.20 -4.16
N LYS A 195 -4.75 17.19 -3.98
CA LYS A 195 -4.84 18.35 -4.86
C LYS A 195 -3.57 19.22 -4.84
N ASN A 196 -3.02 19.50 -3.65
CA ASN A 196 -1.81 20.33 -3.51
C ASN A 196 -0.55 19.59 -3.97
N ALA A 197 -0.47 18.26 -3.77
CA ALA A 197 0.59 17.43 -4.29
C ALA A 197 0.56 17.37 -5.83
N ALA A 198 -0.64 17.20 -6.44
CA ALA A 198 -0.80 17.20 -7.90
C ALA A 198 -0.28 18.50 -8.55
N ARG A 199 -0.57 19.67 -7.96
CA ARG A 199 -0.04 20.98 -8.43
C ARG A 199 1.48 21.03 -8.49
N ARG A 200 2.16 20.18 -7.74
CA ARG A 200 3.63 20.09 -7.63
C ARG A 200 4.20 18.84 -8.30
N ARG A 201 3.34 18.08 -8.98
CA ARG A 201 3.68 16.80 -9.62
C ARG A 201 4.30 15.82 -8.62
N LEU A 202 3.70 15.73 -7.43
CA LEU A 202 4.10 14.79 -6.38
C LEU A 202 3.09 13.65 -6.28
N LEU A 203 3.59 12.43 -6.22
CA LEU A 203 2.83 11.23 -5.90
C LEU A 203 2.52 11.20 -4.40
N VAL A 204 1.42 10.55 -4.02
CA VAL A 204 1.00 10.46 -2.63
C VAL A 204 0.70 8.99 -2.28
N ASN A 205 1.22 8.56 -1.14
CA ASN A 205 0.93 7.30 -0.49
C ASN A 205 0.40 7.56 0.92
N PRO A 206 -0.92 7.65 1.13
CA PRO A 206 -1.51 7.80 2.46
C PRO A 206 -1.34 6.53 3.29
N HIS A 207 -0.88 6.68 4.53
CA HIS A 207 -0.71 5.62 5.52
C HIS A 207 -1.46 5.93 6.81
N GLY A 208 -1.63 4.92 7.69
CA GLY A 208 -2.45 5.07 8.87
C GLY A 208 -3.82 5.67 8.54
N CYS A 209 -4.45 5.26 7.46
CA CYS A 209 -5.60 5.92 6.87
C CYS A 209 -6.75 4.94 6.59
N GLN A 210 -7.93 5.50 6.30
CA GLN A 210 -9.11 4.72 5.90
C GLN A 210 -8.88 3.99 4.56
N LYS A 211 -9.70 2.98 4.30
CA LYS A 211 -9.81 2.32 3.00
C LYS A 211 -10.12 3.33 1.89
N PRO A 212 -9.73 3.10 0.62
CA PRO A 212 -10.08 3.96 -0.49
C PRO A 212 -11.57 3.90 -0.80
N THR A 213 -12.09 4.99 -1.38
CA THR A 213 -13.46 5.11 -1.90
C THR A 213 -13.49 5.46 -3.38
N GLY A 214 -12.38 5.17 -4.10
CA GLY A 214 -12.24 5.38 -5.55
C GLY A 214 -11.61 6.72 -5.92
N GLU A 215 -11.03 7.43 -4.97
CA GLU A 215 -10.40 8.75 -5.13
C GLU A 215 -9.32 8.77 -6.22
N ILE A 216 -8.68 7.64 -6.45
CA ILE A 216 -7.65 7.49 -7.49
C ILE A 216 -8.15 7.88 -8.90
N ARG A 217 -9.46 7.80 -9.16
CA ARG A 217 -10.04 8.30 -10.41
C ARG A 217 -9.93 9.81 -10.51
N THR A 218 -10.26 10.53 -9.45
CA THR A 218 -10.24 12.00 -9.41
C THR A 218 -8.81 12.54 -9.22
N TYR A 219 -8.02 11.81 -8.44
CA TYR A 219 -6.64 12.17 -8.08
C TYR A 219 -5.69 11.01 -8.39
N PRO A 220 -5.33 10.80 -9.67
CA PRO A 220 -4.46 9.69 -10.08
C PRO A 220 -3.03 9.77 -9.51
N ASN A 221 -2.67 10.86 -8.85
CA ASN A 221 -1.44 10.98 -8.07
C ASN A 221 -1.49 10.30 -6.70
N GLU A 222 -2.64 9.83 -6.23
CA GLU A 222 -2.70 8.83 -5.18
C GLU A 222 -2.24 7.49 -5.77
N ILE A 223 -0.93 7.23 -5.71
CA ILE A 223 -0.33 6.10 -6.40
C ILE A 223 -0.64 4.76 -5.73
N THR A 224 -0.83 4.77 -4.42
CA THR A 224 -1.27 3.66 -3.58
C THR A 224 -1.75 4.22 -2.24
N ARG A 225 -2.34 3.37 -1.39
CA ARG A 225 -2.81 3.75 -0.05
C ARG A 225 -2.74 2.54 0.87
N GLU A 226 -2.34 2.71 2.12
CA GLU A 226 -2.40 1.63 3.09
C GLU A 226 -3.87 1.21 3.34
N GLY A 227 -4.58 1.79 4.22
CA GLY A 227 -5.96 1.46 4.56
C GLY A 227 -6.24 -0.05 4.61
N VAL A 228 -5.26 -0.83 5.07
CA VAL A 228 -5.25 -2.29 5.13
C VAL A 228 -4.50 -2.74 6.38
N ARG A 229 -4.87 -3.88 6.93
CA ARG A 229 -4.05 -4.54 7.94
C ARG A 229 -2.88 -5.24 7.24
N GLY A 230 -1.74 -4.53 7.15
CA GLY A 230 -0.57 -4.90 6.36
C GLY A 230 0.51 -5.63 7.16
N ILE A 231 1.60 -6.00 6.46
CA ILE A 231 2.66 -6.83 7.03
C ILE A 231 3.49 -6.13 8.12
N GLU A 232 3.40 -4.80 8.25
CA GLU A 232 4.04 -4.04 9.33
C GLU A 232 3.72 -4.61 10.71
N LEU A 233 2.52 -5.17 10.90
CA LEU A 233 2.10 -5.81 12.14
C LEU A 233 2.99 -6.99 12.55
N ASN A 234 3.58 -7.70 11.59
CA ASN A 234 4.54 -8.77 11.92
C ASN A 234 5.80 -8.20 12.58
N ARG A 235 6.28 -7.04 12.12
CA ARG A 235 7.41 -6.35 12.74
C ARG A 235 7.07 -5.83 14.12
N ILE A 236 5.92 -5.20 14.27
CA ILE A 236 5.42 -4.69 15.56
C ILE A 236 5.27 -5.84 16.56
N THR A 237 4.71 -6.97 16.13
CA THR A 237 4.58 -8.19 16.95
C THR A 237 5.95 -8.72 17.39
N ALA A 238 6.90 -8.84 16.46
CA ALA A 238 8.25 -9.34 16.78
C ALA A 238 8.97 -8.42 17.77
N ASN A 239 8.82 -7.10 17.64
CA ASN A 239 9.39 -6.14 18.58
C ASN A 239 8.72 -6.25 19.97
N TYR A 240 7.40 -6.43 20.04
CA TYR A 240 6.68 -6.70 21.28
C TYR A 240 7.19 -7.96 21.98
N GLU A 241 7.27 -9.07 21.24
CA GLU A 241 7.76 -10.34 21.78
C GLU A 241 9.21 -10.25 22.28
N LYS A 242 10.07 -9.53 21.53
CA LYS A 242 11.45 -9.28 21.96
C LYS A 242 11.48 -8.51 23.27
N ARG A 243 10.74 -7.41 23.36
CA ARG A 243 10.65 -6.61 24.59
C ARG A 243 10.18 -7.45 25.79
N MET A 244 9.14 -8.27 25.60
CA MET A 244 8.63 -9.15 26.65
C MET A 244 9.71 -10.11 27.16
N ARG A 245 10.48 -10.72 26.24
CA ARG A 245 11.60 -11.60 26.60
C ARG A 245 12.72 -10.85 27.33
N ASP A 246 13.07 -9.65 26.87
CA ASP A 246 14.11 -8.82 27.50
C ASP A 246 13.72 -8.41 28.94
N GLU A 247 12.42 -8.24 29.20
CA GLU A 247 11.84 -7.98 30.53
C GLU A 247 11.65 -9.25 31.38
N GLY A 248 12.08 -10.42 30.91
CA GLY A 248 11.89 -11.70 31.60
C GLY A 248 10.42 -12.18 31.64
N ARG A 249 9.57 -11.68 30.77
CA ARG A 249 8.15 -12.01 30.63
C ARG A 249 7.94 -12.95 29.45
N THR A 250 6.98 -13.85 29.57
CA THR A 250 6.58 -14.73 28.48
C THR A 250 5.56 -14.00 27.59
N PRO A 251 5.79 -13.88 26.28
CA PRO A 251 4.76 -13.41 25.35
C PRO A 251 3.55 -14.35 25.41
N ASP A 252 2.36 -13.78 25.39
CA ASP A 252 1.12 -14.56 25.33
C ASP A 252 0.88 -15.01 23.87
N PRO A 253 0.96 -16.33 23.56
CA PRO A 253 0.79 -16.83 22.21
C PRO A 253 -0.68 -16.74 21.74
N ASP A 254 -1.63 -16.74 22.66
CA ASP A 254 -3.07 -16.74 22.39
C ASP A 254 -3.70 -15.34 22.53
N ARG A 255 -2.87 -14.33 22.68
CA ARG A 255 -3.30 -12.95 22.81
C ARG A 255 -3.96 -12.45 21.53
N TYR A 256 -5.15 -12.96 21.22
CA TYR A 256 -6.03 -12.33 20.23
C TYR A 256 -6.96 -11.35 20.94
N VAL A 257 -6.65 -10.07 20.82
CA VAL A 257 -7.57 -9.00 21.18
C VAL A 257 -8.02 -8.36 19.86
N PRO A 258 -9.30 -8.42 19.49
CA PRO A 258 -9.79 -7.72 18.30
C PRO A 258 -9.38 -6.24 18.35
N GLY A 259 -8.68 -5.76 17.32
CA GLY A 259 -8.14 -4.41 17.27
C GLY A 259 -6.74 -4.25 17.92
N ASP A 260 -6.14 -5.30 18.49
CA ASP A 260 -4.76 -5.24 18.95
C ASP A 260 -3.82 -5.25 17.73
N GLU A 261 -3.00 -4.21 17.65
CA GLU A 261 -2.01 -4.01 16.58
C GLU A 261 -0.83 -4.99 16.68
N ASN A 262 -0.69 -5.72 17.80
CA ASN A 262 0.46 -6.57 18.10
C ASN A 262 0.22 -8.04 17.73
N GLN A 263 -0.23 -8.31 16.51
CA GLN A 263 -0.49 -9.69 16.06
C GLN A 263 0.03 -9.93 14.66
N ASN A 264 0.66 -11.10 14.48
CA ASN A 264 1.05 -11.58 13.17
C ASN A 264 -0.17 -11.68 12.23
N ILE A 265 0.07 -11.34 10.97
CA ILE A 265 -0.95 -11.48 9.93
C ILE A 265 -1.13 -12.97 9.60
N PRO A 266 -2.34 -13.55 9.78
CA PRO A 266 -2.59 -14.92 9.42
C PRO A 266 -2.76 -15.09 7.90
N ALA A 267 -2.42 -16.27 7.39
CA ALA A 267 -2.55 -16.58 5.97
C ALA A 267 -3.98 -16.43 5.44
N SER A 268 -5.00 -16.71 6.27
CA SER A 268 -6.42 -16.56 5.91
C SER A 268 -6.83 -15.10 5.69
N HIS A 269 -6.27 -14.17 6.46
CA HIS A 269 -6.45 -12.74 6.20
C HIS A 269 -5.92 -12.38 4.81
N ASN A 270 -4.71 -12.79 4.49
CA ASN A 270 -4.13 -12.54 3.17
C ASN A 270 -4.95 -13.16 2.04
N ALA A 271 -5.44 -14.39 2.21
CA ALA A 271 -6.29 -15.04 1.21
C ALA A 271 -7.67 -14.37 1.05
N ALA A 272 -8.09 -13.52 1.99
CA ALA A 272 -9.33 -12.75 1.88
C ALA A 272 -9.13 -11.37 1.24
N LEU A 273 -7.96 -10.75 1.40
CA LEU A 273 -7.72 -9.35 1.01
C LEU A 273 -7.98 -9.04 -0.47
N PRO A 274 -7.59 -9.88 -1.46
CA PRO A 274 -7.86 -9.58 -2.87
C PRO A 274 -9.36 -9.45 -3.19
N PHE A 275 -10.20 -10.16 -2.44
CA PHE A 275 -11.65 -10.23 -2.64
C PHE A 275 -12.45 -9.30 -1.72
N THR A 276 -11.79 -8.57 -0.86
CA THR A 276 -12.39 -7.65 0.10
C THR A 276 -11.77 -6.26 -0.03
N ARG A 277 -10.70 -5.96 0.70
CA ARG A 277 -10.01 -4.66 0.64
C ARG A 277 -9.50 -4.33 -0.77
N GLY A 278 -9.00 -5.33 -1.51
CA GLY A 278 -8.46 -5.16 -2.86
C GLY A 278 -9.50 -4.74 -3.90
N VAL A 279 -10.78 -5.05 -3.68
CA VAL A 279 -11.90 -4.64 -4.55
C VAL A 279 -12.12 -3.11 -4.52
N LEU A 280 -11.70 -2.45 -3.45
CA LEU A 280 -11.87 -1.01 -3.27
C LEU A 280 -10.77 -0.17 -3.96
N GLY A 281 -9.66 -0.80 -4.34
CA GLY A 281 -8.52 -0.15 -4.99
C GLY A 281 -7.17 -0.59 -4.45
N ALA A 282 -6.12 0.04 -4.94
CA ALA A 282 -4.71 -0.24 -4.59
C ALA A 282 -4.46 -0.27 -3.08
N ALA A 283 -3.52 -1.13 -2.65
CA ALA A 283 -3.19 -1.28 -1.24
C ALA A 283 -1.67 -1.38 -1.02
N ASP A 284 -1.12 -0.46 -0.23
CA ASP A 284 0.27 -0.55 0.25
C ASP A 284 0.34 -1.50 1.45
N TYR A 285 0.33 -2.78 1.15
CA TYR A 285 0.43 -3.87 2.13
C TYR A 285 1.86 -4.09 2.61
N THR A 286 2.85 -3.57 1.89
CA THR A 286 4.29 -3.75 2.10
C THR A 286 4.72 -5.24 2.14
N PRO A 287 4.48 -6.03 1.07
CA PRO A 287 4.82 -7.46 1.04
C PRO A 287 6.33 -7.72 0.97
N VAL A 288 6.71 -9.01 0.79
CA VAL A 288 8.12 -9.45 0.67
C VAL A 288 8.88 -9.28 1.99
N ALA A 289 8.27 -9.68 3.11
CA ALA A 289 8.91 -9.73 4.43
C ALA A 289 9.44 -11.14 4.72
N PHE A 290 10.53 -11.55 4.07
CA PHE A 290 11.04 -12.93 4.13
C PHE A 290 11.64 -13.30 5.48
N THR A 291 12.25 -12.33 6.18
CA THR A 291 12.85 -12.54 7.50
C THR A 291 11.84 -12.48 8.64
N MET A 292 10.68 -11.89 8.40
CA MET A 292 9.57 -11.79 9.36
C MET A 292 8.23 -12.10 8.69
N PRO A 293 8.04 -13.32 8.14
CA PRO A 293 6.84 -13.65 7.39
C PRO A 293 5.61 -13.87 8.29
N GLY A 294 5.76 -13.78 9.62
CA GLY A 294 4.70 -14.06 10.58
C GLY A 294 4.20 -15.50 10.48
N GLY A 295 2.89 -15.68 10.40
CA GLY A 295 2.25 -16.99 10.19
C GLY A 295 2.27 -17.50 8.75
N THR A 296 3.13 -16.93 7.87
CA THR A 296 3.20 -17.27 6.44
C THR A 296 4.61 -17.73 6.05
N THR A 297 4.87 -17.92 4.76
CA THR A 297 6.18 -18.31 4.22
C THR A 297 6.75 -17.24 3.31
N ALA A 298 8.06 -17.28 3.01
CA ALA A 298 8.68 -16.38 2.03
C ALA A 298 8.00 -16.47 0.65
N ALA A 299 7.61 -17.67 0.22
CA ALA A 299 6.86 -17.87 -1.03
C ALA A 299 5.47 -17.21 -0.99
N HIS A 300 4.78 -17.27 0.15
CA HIS A 300 3.51 -16.57 0.36
C HIS A 300 3.70 -15.05 0.27
N GLN A 301 4.74 -14.51 0.90
CA GLN A 301 5.05 -13.08 0.86
C GLN A 301 5.38 -12.61 -0.57
N LEU A 302 6.10 -13.39 -1.34
CA LEU A 302 6.38 -13.09 -2.74
C LEU A 302 5.10 -13.14 -3.60
N ALA A 303 4.28 -14.19 -3.41
CA ALA A 303 3.00 -14.31 -4.12
C ALA A 303 2.08 -13.12 -3.84
N PHE A 304 2.10 -12.61 -2.61
CA PHE A 304 1.24 -11.52 -2.19
C PHE A 304 1.57 -10.19 -2.87
N ALA A 305 2.81 -9.98 -3.30
CA ALA A 305 3.20 -8.85 -4.13
C ALA A 305 2.48 -8.78 -5.50
N LEU A 306 1.89 -9.90 -5.94
CA LEU A 306 1.08 -9.99 -7.15
C LEU A 306 -0.42 -10.05 -6.85
N LEU A 307 -0.82 -10.69 -5.76
CA LEU A 307 -2.24 -10.91 -5.44
C LEU A 307 -2.96 -9.62 -5.09
N LEU A 308 -2.29 -8.68 -4.43
CA LEU A 308 -2.85 -7.38 -4.09
C LEU A 308 -2.29 -6.31 -5.03
N ASP A 309 -3.18 -5.50 -5.62
CA ASP A 309 -2.78 -4.46 -6.55
C ASP A 309 -2.15 -3.28 -5.81
N SER A 310 -1.00 -2.81 -6.31
CA SER A 310 -0.34 -1.60 -5.81
C SER A 310 0.56 -1.00 -6.90
N PRO A 311 0.14 0.08 -7.54
CA PRO A 311 0.98 0.78 -8.52
C PRO A 311 2.30 1.31 -7.96
N LEU A 312 2.38 1.56 -6.64
CA LEU A 312 3.64 1.71 -5.91
C LEU A 312 3.80 0.51 -4.98
N LEU A 313 4.56 -0.49 -5.41
CA LEU A 313 4.80 -1.71 -4.64
C LEU A 313 5.97 -1.49 -3.66
N THR A 314 5.67 -1.24 -2.40
CA THR A 314 6.68 -1.10 -1.35
C THR A 314 7.13 -2.48 -0.87
N ILE A 315 8.44 -2.73 -0.93
CA ILE A 315 9.09 -3.98 -0.52
C ILE A 315 9.59 -3.83 0.91
N ALA A 316 9.09 -4.69 1.82
CA ALA A 316 9.40 -4.59 3.24
C ALA A 316 10.80 -5.12 3.59
N GLU A 317 11.29 -6.17 2.92
CA GLU A 317 12.53 -6.85 3.31
C GLU A 317 13.73 -5.93 3.34
N ASN A 318 14.64 -6.20 4.27
CA ASN A 318 15.94 -5.56 4.33
C ASN A 318 16.63 -5.62 2.96
N PRO A 319 16.95 -4.49 2.31
CA PRO A 319 17.53 -4.47 0.97
C PRO A 319 18.81 -5.30 0.85
N PHE A 320 19.61 -5.35 1.91
CA PHE A 320 20.90 -6.05 1.90
C PHE A 320 20.72 -7.55 2.12
N VAL A 321 19.72 -7.95 2.91
CA VAL A 321 19.33 -9.37 3.04
C VAL A 321 18.70 -9.84 1.74
N LEU A 322 17.81 -9.04 1.16
CA LEU A 322 17.15 -9.36 -0.11
C LEU A 322 18.16 -9.56 -1.24
N SER A 323 19.16 -8.69 -1.34
CA SER A 323 20.17 -8.73 -2.42
C SER A 323 21.35 -9.67 -2.16
N GLY A 324 21.67 -9.96 -0.90
CA GLY A 324 22.88 -10.68 -0.50
C GLY A 324 22.69 -12.13 -0.05
N ASP A 325 21.46 -12.54 0.31
CA ASP A 325 21.17 -13.90 0.75
C ASP A 325 20.82 -14.81 -0.43
N GLU A 326 21.67 -15.80 -0.72
CA GLU A 326 21.49 -16.73 -1.83
C GLU A 326 20.15 -17.50 -1.79
N ARG A 327 19.54 -17.66 -0.61
CA ARG A 327 18.23 -18.30 -0.47
C ARG A 327 17.14 -17.53 -1.20
N TYR A 328 17.28 -16.22 -1.33
CA TYR A 328 16.29 -15.34 -1.96
C TYR A 328 16.58 -15.01 -3.43
N ARG A 329 17.66 -15.54 -3.97
CA ARG A 329 18.03 -15.34 -5.38
C ARG A 329 16.90 -15.63 -6.38
N PRO A 330 16.14 -16.76 -6.25
CA PRO A 330 15.01 -17.01 -7.15
C PRO A 330 13.91 -15.93 -7.05
N ALA A 331 13.69 -15.39 -5.85
CA ALA A 331 12.72 -14.31 -5.62
C ALA A 331 13.17 -13.00 -6.27
N LEU A 332 14.48 -12.69 -6.25
CA LEU A 332 15.03 -11.50 -6.89
C LEU A 332 14.77 -11.47 -8.40
N ASP A 333 14.86 -12.59 -9.06
CA ASP A 333 14.60 -12.69 -10.51
C ASP A 333 13.15 -12.41 -10.85
N ILE A 334 12.23 -12.75 -9.94
CA ILE A 334 10.81 -12.41 -10.04
C ILE A 334 10.61 -10.92 -9.74
N ILE A 335 11.12 -10.43 -8.62
CA ILE A 335 10.96 -9.05 -8.16
C ILE A 335 11.46 -8.05 -9.21
N ARG A 336 12.63 -8.32 -9.84
CA ARG A 336 13.19 -7.46 -10.89
C ARG A 336 12.29 -7.29 -12.10
N ARG A 337 11.42 -8.25 -12.38
CA ARG A 337 10.55 -8.27 -13.57
C ARG A 337 9.08 -8.05 -13.24
N LEU A 338 8.74 -8.01 -11.95
CA LEU A 338 7.35 -7.87 -11.51
C LEU A 338 6.80 -6.48 -11.86
N PRO A 339 5.80 -6.38 -12.73
CA PRO A 339 5.10 -5.14 -12.99
C PRO A 339 4.28 -4.71 -11.78
N THR A 340 3.97 -3.42 -11.70
CA THR A 340 3.10 -2.85 -10.65
C THR A 340 1.76 -2.35 -11.20
N VAL A 341 1.58 -2.39 -12.52
CA VAL A 341 0.32 -2.11 -13.22
C VAL A 341 0.08 -3.17 -14.29
N TRP A 342 -1.16 -3.56 -14.48
CA TRP A 342 -1.55 -4.73 -15.23
C TRP A 342 -2.49 -4.38 -16.37
N ASP A 343 -2.39 -5.12 -17.48
CA ASP A 343 -3.29 -4.97 -18.62
C ASP A 343 -4.55 -5.84 -18.47
N GLU A 344 -4.44 -6.93 -17.66
CA GLU A 344 -5.53 -7.86 -17.43
C GLU A 344 -5.34 -8.58 -16.09
N THR A 345 -6.44 -8.85 -15.41
CA THR A 345 -6.48 -9.65 -14.18
C THR A 345 -7.54 -10.73 -14.31
N VAL A 346 -7.19 -11.97 -13.96
CA VAL A 346 -8.09 -13.13 -13.97
C VAL A 346 -7.99 -13.84 -12.64
N VAL A 347 -9.12 -13.97 -11.94
CA VAL A 347 -9.22 -14.79 -10.73
C VAL A 347 -9.55 -16.20 -11.13
N LEU A 348 -8.71 -17.17 -10.75
CA LEU A 348 -8.97 -18.57 -11.10
C LEU A 348 -10.16 -19.14 -10.34
N PRO A 349 -11.00 -19.98 -10.99
CA PRO A 349 -12.29 -20.43 -10.46
C PRO A 349 -12.23 -21.21 -9.12
N GLN A 350 -11.06 -21.77 -8.79
CA GLN A 350 -10.85 -22.48 -7.54
C GLN A 350 -10.68 -21.56 -6.31
N SER A 351 -10.58 -20.25 -6.55
CA SER A 351 -10.40 -19.28 -5.47
C SER A 351 -11.60 -19.24 -4.52
N GLU A 352 -11.31 -19.14 -3.22
CA GLU A 352 -12.29 -19.10 -2.12
C GLU A 352 -11.81 -18.10 -1.06
N ILE A 353 -12.65 -17.13 -0.72
CA ILE A 353 -12.31 -16.04 0.21
C ILE A 353 -11.79 -16.60 1.54
N GLY A 354 -10.61 -16.14 1.95
CA GLY A 354 -9.97 -16.53 3.21
C GLY A 354 -9.33 -17.93 3.21
N ARG A 355 -9.44 -18.68 2.11
CA ARG A 355 -8.92 -20.03 2.01
C ARG A 355 -7.92 -20.23 0.89
N LEU A 356 -8.26 -19.81 -0.31
CA LEU A 356 -7.43 -19.95 -1.49
C LEU A 356 -7.60 -18.72 -2.37
N ALA A 357 -6.54 -17.97 -2.61
CA ALA A 357 -6.53 -16.91 -3.60
C ALA A 357 -5.54 -17.27 -4.71
N VAL A 358 -6.01 -17.40 -5.94
CA VAL A 358 -5.16 -17.64 -7.11
C VAL A 358 -5.55 -16.64 -8.18
N ILE A 359 -4.62 -15.79 -8.53
CA ILE A 359 -4.81 -14.71 -9.51
C ILE A 359 -3.71 -14.78 -10.56
N ALA A 360 -4.12 -14.63 -11.80
CA ALA A 360 -3.24 -14.42 -12.94
C ALA A 360 -3.37 -12.97 -13.40
N ARG A 361 -2.24 -12.33 -13.67
CA ARG A 361 -2.18 -10.96 -14.18
C ARG A 361 -1.30 -10.91 -15.42
N ARG A 362 -1.69 -10.14 -16.41
CA ARG A 362 -0.94 -9.98 -17.67
C ARG A 362 -0.35 -8.58 -17.80
N LYS A 363 0.89 -8.56 -18.31
CA LYS A 363 1.54 -7.34 -18.77
C LYS A 363 2.20 -7.59 -20.13
N GLY A 364 1.75 -6.89 -21.16
CA GLY A 364 2.15 -7.20 -22.52
C GLY A 364 1.80 -8.65 -22.90
N GLY A 365 2.77 -9.40 -23.38
CA GLY A 365 2.63 -10.82 -23.71
C GLY A 365 2.92 -11.78 -22.53
N THR A 366 3.20 -11.28 -21.31
CA THR A 366 3.62 -12.12 -20.19
C THR A 366 2.54 -12.26 -19.14
N TRP A 367 2.23 -13.49 -18.76
CA TRP A 367 1.36 -13.81 -17.63
C TRP A 367 2.18 -14.10 -16.37
N TYR A 368 1.71 -13.56 -15.26
CA TYR A 368 2.20 -13.80 -13.92
C TYR A 368 1.09 -14.45 -13.11
N ILE A 369 1.37 -15.61 -12.51
CA ILE A 369 0.37 -16.36 -11.73
C ILE A 369 0.90 -16.49 -10.31
N ALA A 370 0.08 -16.12 -9.33
CA ALA A 370 0.38 -16.31 -7.93
C ALA A 370 -0.80 -16.92 -7.18
N GLY A 371 -0.50 -17.69 -6.15
CA GLY A 371 -1.51 -18.29 -5.30
C GLY A 371 -1.05 -18.42 -3.86
N VAL A 372 -2.00 -18.24 -2.93
CA VAL A 372 -1.84 -18.52 -1.50
C VAL A 372 -2.94 -19.47 -1.06
N ASN A 373 -2.54 -20.55 -0.39
CA ASN A 373 -3.43 -21.57 0.13
C ASN A 373 -3.27 -21.66 1.65
N THR A 374 -4.36 -21.58 2.39
CA THR A 374 -4.36 -21.69 3.86
C THR A 374 -4.68 -23.09 4.35
N ALA A 375 -5.13 -23.98 3.45
CA ALA A 375 -5.40 -25.37 3.79
C ALA A 375 -4.08 -26.16 3.95
N PRO A 376 -4.03 -27.15 4.84
CA PRO A 376 -2.84 -28.00 5.01
C PRO A 376 -2.59 -28.93 3.80
N ALA A 377 -3.59 -29.16 2.97
CA ALA A 377 -3.49 -30.01 1.79
C ALA A 377 -3.20 -29.17 0.53
N ALA A 378 -2.42 -29.74 -0.39
CA ALA A 378 -2.20 -29.15 -1.71
C ALA A 378 -3.52 -29.07 -2.50
N VAL A 379 -3.68 -28.00 -3.27
CA VAL A 379 -4.81 -27.80 -4.16
C VAL A 379 -4.31 -27.73 -5.59
N THR A 380 -4.95 -28.51 -6.49
CA THR A 380 -4.67 -28.42 -7.92
C THR A 380 -5.49 -27.28 -8.53
N VAL A 381 -4.81 -26.38 -9.25
CA VAL A 381 -5.46 -25.30 -10.00
C VAL A 381 -5.15 -25.46 -11.48
N SER A 382 -6.12 -25.11 -12.34
CA SER A 382 -5.96 -25.10 -13.79
C SER A 382 -5.96 -23.67 -14.32
N TYR A 383 -5.01 -23.37 -15.19
CA TYR A 383 -4.87 -22.07 -15.84
C TYR A 383 -4.71 -22.20 -17.37
N THR A 384 -5.08 -23.34 -17.94
CA THR A 384 -4.94 -23.64 -19.37
C THR A 384 -5.82 -22.74 -20.27
N HIS A 385 -6.80 -22.04 -19.68
CA HIS A 385 -7.64 -21.06 -20.37
C HIS A 385 -6.98 -19.67 -20.53
N LEU A 386 -5.86 -19.41 -19.85
CA LEU A 386 -5.08 -18.20 -20.03
C LEU A 386 -4.30 -18.33 -21.37
N ARG A 387 -4.76 -17.61 -22.39
CA ARG A 387 -4.05 -17.59 -23.67
C ARG A 387 -3.06 -16.43 -23.68
N ALA A 388 -1.82 -16.69 -24.10
CA ALA A 388 -0.99 -15.66 -24.70
C ALA A 388 -1.75 -15.16 -25.94
N HIS A 389 -1.88 -13.84 -26.14
CA HIS A 389 -2.36 -13.33 -27.41
C HIS A 389 -1.32 -13.75 -28.46
N GLU A 390 -1.63 -14.78 -29.24
CA GLU A 390 -0.98 -15.00 -30.54
C GLU A 390 -1.36 -13.77 -31.36
N THR A 391 -0.37 -12.99 -31.71
CA THR A 391 -0.57 -11.94 -32.74
C THR A 391 -0.96 -12.64 -34.01
N GLU A 392 -2.05 -12.22 -34.68
CA GLU A 392 -2.50 -12.71 -36.00
C GLU A 392 -1.47 -12.50 -37.13
N ALA A 393 -0.19 -12.40 -36.81
CA ALA A 393 0.88 -12.14 -37.79
C ALA A 393 1.65 -13.39 -38.24
N ASP A 394 1.26 -14.59 -37.76
CA ASP A 394 1.88 -15.86 -38.12
C ASP A 394 0.85 -16.85 -38.73
N LEU A 395 0.08 -16.41 -39.73
CA LEU A 395 -0.64 -17.26 -40.66
C LEU A 395 -0.21 -16.96 -42.11
#